data_4e01e1cc070c5c8cb48c7b5bfbf47340
#
_entry.id   4e01e1cc070c5c8cb48c7b5bfbf47340
#
_cell.length_a   1.000
_cell.length_b   1.000
_cell.length_c   1.000
_cell.angle_alpha   90.00
_cell.angle_beta   90.00
_cell.angle_gamma   90.00
#
_symmetry.space_group_name_H-M   'P 1'
#
loop_
_entity.id
_entity.type
_entity.pdbx_description
1 polymer ?
#
loop_
_entity_poly.entity_id
_entity_poly.type
_entity_poly.pdbx_seq_one_letter_code
_entity_poly.pdbx_strand_id
1 'polypeptide(L)'
;MLSQEHSIKQSNPDKITGRIHSTESFGSVDGPGVRFVVFLQGCHMRCQFCHNPDTWKMDGGEVKTADELLAQALRYKAYWKKGGGITVSGGEPLLQIDFLIDFFKKAKAKGVNTTLDTSGNPFTRKEPFFSKFKELMEVTDLVMLDIKQINEEQHKILTGWTNTNILDMARYLSEINKP
;
A
#
# COMPACT_ATOMS: atom_id res chain seq x y z
N MET A 1 -35.64 13.86 27.10
CA MET A 1 -34.56 14.61 26.41
C MET A 1 -33.26 13.97 26.82
N LEU A 2 -32.70 13.11 25.97
CA LEU A 2 -31.38 12.47 26.16
C LEU A 2 -30.47 13.09 25.12
N SER A 3 -29.58 13.96 25.59
CA SER A 3 -28.50 14.57 24.80
C SER A 3 -27.46 13.50 24.45
N GLN A 4 -27.37 13.15 23.18
CA GLN A 4 -26.24 12.37 22.63
C GLN A 4 -25.04 13.30 22.50
N GLU A 5 -24.11 13.19 23.44
CA GLU A 5 -22.81 13.79 23.31
C GLU A 5 -22.02 13.04 22.22
N HIS A 6 -21.88 13.63 21.07
CA HIS A 6 -20.92 13.23 20.06
C HIS A 6 -19.52 13.55 20.57
N SER A 7 -18.87 12.55 21.16
CA SER A 7 -17.45 12.65 21.51
C SER A 7 -16.63 12.76 20.23
N ILE A 8 -16.25 13.98 19.88
CA ILE A 8 -15.25 14.27 18.84
C ILE A 8 -13.92 13.73 19.38
N LYS A 9 -13.48 12.58 18.86
CA LYS A 9 -12.13 12.06 19.12
C LYS A 9 -11.13 13.07 18.62
N GLN A 10 -10.50 13.79 19.54
CA GLN A 10 -9.36 14.65 19.25
C GLN A 10 -8.25 13.77 18.64
N SER A 11 -7.92 14.02 17.37
CA SER A 11 -6.78 13.37 16.71
C SER A 11 -5.51 13.89 17.38
N ASN A 12 -4.71 12.98 17.95
CA ASN A 12 -3.37 13.31 18.41
C ASN A 12 -2.52 13.67 17.17
N PRO A 13 -1.97 14.90 17.08
CA PRO A 13 -1.26 15.39 15.89
C PRO A 13 0.01 14.59 15.55
N ASP A 14 0.52 13.76 16.47
CA ASP A 14 1.74 12.96 16.30
C ASP A 14 1.49 11.56 15.74
N LYS A 15 0.23 11.18 15.45
CA LYS A 15 -0.05 9.85 14.91
C LYS A 15 0.00 9.83 13.39
N ILE A 16 0.90 8.98 12.85
CA ILE A 16 0.93 8.68 11.42
C ILE A 16 -0.40 8.03 11.02
N THR A 17 -1.08 8.60 10.04
CA THR A 17 -2.34 8.10 9.51
C THR A 17 -2.25 7.83 8.02
N GLY A 18 -3.07 6.89 7.53
CA GLY A 18 -3.24 6.61 6.11
C GLY A 18 -4.67 6.86 5.66
N ARG A 19 -4.83 7.21 4.40
CA ARG A 19 -6.12 7.31 3.72
C ARG A 19 -6.43 5.97 3.07
N ILE A 20 -7.46 5.31 3.55
CA ILE A 20 -7.89 3.99 3.13
C ILE A 20 -9.11 4.15 2.21
N HIS A 21 -9.02 3.67 0.98
CA HIS A 21 -10.17 3.62 0.08
C HIS A 21 -11.16 2.53 0.50
N SER A 22 -10.66 1.30 0.62
CA SER A 22 -11.46 0.13 0.99
C SER A 22 -10.60 -1.02 1.51
N THR A 23 -11.22 -2.06 1.99
CA THR A 23 -10.57 -3.30 2.42
C THR A 23 -11.32 -4.52 1.91
N GLU A 24 -10.59 -5.58 1.56
CA GLU A 24 -11.11 -6.90 1.20
C GLU A 24 -10.56 -7.95 2.17
N SER A 25 -11.47 -8.74 2.76
CA SER A 25 -11.09 -9.67 3.85
C SER A 25 -10.55 -11.02 3.39
N PHE A 26 -10.85 -11.41 2.15
CA PHE A 26 -10.56 -12.73 1.60
C PHE A 26 -9.94 -12.65 0.19
N GLY A 27 -9.02 -11.71 -0.04
CA GLY A 27 -8.26 -11.63 -1.29
C GLY A 27 -7.53 -12.94 -1.58
N SER A 28 -7.71 -13.48 -2.77
CA SER A 28 -7.11 -14.75 -3.21
C SER A 28 -6.18 -14.60 -4.41
N VAL A 29 -6.11 -13.41 -4.98
CA VAL A 29 -5.29 -13.08 -6.16
C VAL A 29 -4.24 -11.99 -5.88
N ASP A 30 -4.24 -11.45 -4.67
CA ASP A 30 -3.42 -10.30 -4.25
C ASP A 30 -2.17 -10.76 -3.49
N GLY A 31 -1.58 -11.88 -3.87
CA GLY A 31 -0.42 -12.49 -3.25
C GLY A 31 -0.67 -13.91 -2.74
N PRO A 32 0.32 -14.53 -2.08
CA PRO A 32 0.23 -15.92 -1.62
C PRO A 32 -0.83 -16.11 -0.53
N GLY A 33 -1.60 -17.19 -0.63
CA GLY A 33 -2.60 -17.59 0.36
C GLY A 33 -3.82 -16.67 0.40
N VAL A 34 -4.59 -16.73 1.47
CA VAL A 34 -5.71 -15.81 1.71
C VAL A 34 -5.19 -14.55 2.38
N ARG A 35 -5.58 -13.39 1.88
CA ARG A 35 -5.05 -12.10 2.33
C ARG A 35 -6.15 -11.14 2.78
N PHE A 36 -5.81 -10.33 3.77
CA PHE A 36 -6.53 -9.11 4.04
C PHE A 36 -5.91 -8.02 3.16
N VAL A 37 -6.67 -7.53 2.18
CA VAL A 37 -6.19 -6.52 1.23
C VAL A 37 -6.65 -5.15 1.68
N VAL A 38 -5.72 -4.21 1.68
CA VAL A 38 -5.97 -2.79 1.97
C VAL A 38 -5.73 -2.01 0.70
N PHE A 39 -6.76 -1.34 0.20
CA PHE A 39 -6.65 -0.43 -0.93
C PHE A 39 -6.47 1.00 -0.41
N LEU A 40 -5.29 1.58 -0.61
CA LEU A 40 -5.01 2.95 -0.23
C LEU A 40 -5.60 3.94 -1.22
N GLN A 41 -5.94 5.11 -0.73
CA GLN A 41 -6.43 6.23 -1.52
C GLN A 41 -5.25 7.02 -2.09
N GLY A 42 -5.42 7.54 -3.31
CA GLY A 42 -4.46 8.39 -4.01
C GLY A 42 -3.67 7.63 -5.08
N CYS A 43 -3.68 8.15 -6.30
CA CYS A 43 -2.84 7.67 -7.40
C CYS A 43 -2.57 8.81 -8.38
N HIS A 44 -1.31 8.97 -8.80
CA HIS A 44 -0.94 9.94 -9.82
C HIS A 44 -1.19 9.43 -11.25
N MET A 45 -1.14 8.11 -11.43
CA MET A 45 -1.33 7.51 -12.75
C MET A 45 -2.79 7.59 -13.21
N ARG A 46 -3.00 7.54 -14.53
CA ARG A 46 -4.31 7.58 -15.17
C ARG A 46 -4.43 6.42 -16.17
N CYS A 47 -4.20 5.21 -15.66
CA CYS A 47 -4.22 4.01 -16.48
C CYS A 47 -5.58 3.84 -17.17
N GLN A 48 -5.58 3.65 -18.49
CA GLN A 48 -6.81 3.49 -19.28
C GLN A 48 -7.63 2.26 -18.90
N PHE A 49 -6.99 1.26 -18.29
CA PHE A 49 -7.63 0.03 -17.80
C PHE A 49 -7.74 -0.02 -16.27
N CYS A 50 -7.74 1.13 -15.58
CA CYS A 50 -7.83 1.16 -14.12
C CYS A 50 -9.13 0.53 -13.63
N HIS A 51 -9.02 -0.46 -12.74
CA HIS A 51 -10.18 -1.10 -12.11
C HIS A 51 -10.77 -0.25 -10.97
N ASN A 52 -9.98 0.67 -10.40
CA ASN A 52 -10.34 1.46 -9.23
C ASN A 52 -10.12 2.97 -9.45
N PRO A 53 -10.78 3.61 -10.43
CA PRO A 53 -10.56 5.04 -10.71
C PRO A 53 -10.96 5.95 -9.53
N ASP A 54 -11.81 5.47 -8.62
CA ASP A 54 -12.19 6.19 -7.40
C ASP A 54 -11.01 6.43 -6.45
N THR A 55 -9.95 5.63 -6.56
CA THR A 55 -8.70 5.81 -5.80
C THR A 55 -7.82 6.96 -6.32
N TRP A 56 -8.13 7.57 -7.45
CA TRP A 56 -7.27 8.61 -8.03
C TRP A 56 -7.20 9.89 -7.18
N LYS A 57 -8.30 10.24 -6.49
CA LYS A 57 -8.34 11.43 -5.65
C LYS A 57 -7.39 11.28 -4.47
N MET A 58 -6.61 12.35 -4.18
CA MET A 58 -5.63 12.32 -3.10
C MET A 58 -6.24 12.55 -1.72
N ASP A 59 -7.39 13.19 -1.66
CA ASP A 59 -8.07 13.64 -0.43
C ASP A 59 -9.29 12.78 -0.05
N GLY A 60 -9.56 11.71 -0.80
CA GLY A 60 -10.64 10.76 -0.52
C GLY A 60 -10.30 9.74 0.56
N GLY A 61 -11.21 8.77 0.72
CA GLY A 61 -11.05 7.64 1.64
C GLY A 61 -11.23 7.98 3.12
N GLU A 62 -11.20 6.95 3.94
CA GLU A 62 -11.27 7.04 5.39
C GLU A 62 -9.86 7.19 6.00
N VAL A 63 -9.69 8.11 6.94
CA VAL A 63 -8.41 8.28 7.65
C VAL A 63 -8.34 7.28 8.80
N LYS A 64 -7.32 6.44 8.80
CA LYS A 64 -7.05 5.45 9.86
C LYS A 64 -5.60 5.48 10.31
N THR A 65 -5.40 5.16 11.59
CA THR A 65 -4.09 4.82 12.12
C THR A 65 -3.72 3.37 11.73
N ALA A 66 -2.43 3.06 11.74
CA ALA A 66 -1.96 1.70 11.53
C ALA A 66 -2.51 0.71 12.57
N ASP A 67 -2.70 1.15 13.82
CA ASP A 67 -3.26 0.30 14.89
C ASP A 67 -4.74 -0.06 14.63
N GLU A 68 -5.55 0.90 14.22
CA GLU A 68 -6.96 0.68 13.88
C GLU A 68 -7.10 -0.29 12.71
N LEU A 69 -6.29 -0.09 11.66
CA LEU A 69 -6.31 -0.94 10.47
C LEU A 69 -5.81 -2.36 10.79
N LEU A 70 -4.73 -2.47 11.58
CA LEU A 70 -4.20 -3.77 12.01
C LEU A 70 -5.20 -4.53 12.88
N ALA A 71 -5.88 -3.85 13.82
CA ALA A 71 -6.91 -4.46 14.64
C ALA A 71 -8.06 -5.01 13.78
N GLN A 72 -8.44 -4.31 12.71
CA GLN A 72 -9.42 -4.79 11.74
C GLN A 72 -8.92 -6.04 11.01
N ALA A 73 -7.70 -6.00 10.47
CA ALA A 73 -7.09 -7.11 9.73
C ALA A 73 -6.94 -8.38 10.58
N LEU A 74 -6.50 -8.25 11.83
CA LEU A 74 -6.27 -9.39 12.73
C LEU A 74 -7.53 -10.19 13.07
N ARG A 75 -8.74 -9.64 12.88
CA ARG A 75 -10.00 -10.40 13.02
C ARG A 75 -10.07 -11.57 12.02
N TYR A 76 -9.37 -11.47 10.91
CA TYR A 76 -9.35 -12.47 9.84
C TYR A 76 -8.11 -13.38 9.87
N LYS A 77 -7.22 -13.22 10.87
CA LYS A 77 -5.95 -13.95 10.97
C LYS A 77 -6.14 -15.48 10.91
N ALA A 78 -7.22 -16.00 11.47
CA ALA A 78 -7.52 -17.43 11.45
C ALA A 78 -7.70 -18.02 10.04
N TYR A 79 -8.07 -17.18 9.06
CA TYR A 79 -8.31 -17.59 7.67
C TYR A 79 -7.04 -17.54 6.80
N TRP A 80 -5.99 -16.85 7.23
CA TRP A 80 -4.77 -16.68 6.44
C TRP A 80 -3.96 -17.95 6.26
N LYS A 81 -4.13 -18.93 7.16
CA LYS A 81 -3.43 -20.23 7.14
C LYS A 81 -1.93 -20.06 6.89
N LYS A 82 -1.30 -21.08 6.28
CA LYS A 82 0.11 -21.02 5.90
C LYS A 82 0.27 -20.21 4.61
N GLY A 83 1.01 -19.11 4.68
CA GLY A 83 1.35 -18.25 3.52
C GLY A 83 0.46 -17.02 3.32
N GLY A 84 -0.68 -16.92 4.00
CA GLY A 84 -1.52 -15.71 3.94
C GLY A 84 -1.03 -14.57 4.84
N GLY A 85 -1.70 -13.44 4.76
CA GLY A 85 -1.31 -12.24 5.53
C GLY A 85 -2.03 -10.97 5.09
N ILE A 86 -1.29 -9.87 5.05
CA ILE A 86 -1.80 -8.57 4.62
C ILE A 86 -1.15 -8.18 3.29
N THR A 87 -1.96 -7.68 2.35
CA THR A 87 -1.49 -6.99 1.15
C THR A 87 -1.95 -5.54 1.20
N VAL A 88 -1.06 -4.63 0.88
CA VAL A 88 -1.41 -3.22 0.64
C VAL A 88 -1.26 -2.91 -0.83
N SER A 89 -2.36 -2.48 -1.43
CA SER A 89 -2.56 -2.12 -2.82
C SER A 89 -3.36 -0.81 -2.91
N GLY A 90 -4.15 -0.61 -3.95
CA GLY A 90 -5.12 0.46 -4.06
C GLY A 90 -4.91 1.39 -5.22
N GLY A 91 -4.76 2.68 -4.98
CA GLY A 91 -4.24 3.65 -5.93
C GLY A 91 -2.75 3.40 -6.15
N GLU A 92 -1.92 4.12 -5.41
CA GLU A 92 -0.46 3.88 -5.37
C GLU A 92 0.02 3.96 -3.92
N PRO A 93 0.32 2.80 -3.29
CA PRO A 93 0.68 2.76 -1.87
C PRO A 93 1.92 3.57 -1.50
N LEU A 94 2.91 3.65 -2.37
CA LEU A 94 4.15 4.38 -2.10
C LEU A 94 3.96 5.89 -1.92
N LEU A 95 2.80 6.45 -2.31
CA LEU A 95 2.44 7.82 -1.99
C LEU A 95 2.20 8.05 -0.49
N GLN A 96 1.96 6.97 0.26
CA GLN A 96 1.74 7.00 1.70
C GLN A 96 2.82 6.18 2.44
N ILE A 97 4.08 6.33 2.02
CA ILE A 97 5.20 5.47 2.46
C ILE A 97 5.41 5.48 3.99
N ASP A 98 5.22 6.62 4.66
CA ASP A 98 5.37 6.72 6.12
C ASP A 98 4.31 5.86 6.84
N PHE A 99 3.07 5.90 6.36
CA PHE A 99 2.00 5.06 6.87
C PHE A 99 2.26 3.57 6.60
N LEU A 100 2.75 3.22 5.39
CA LEU A 100 3.13 1.84 5.06
C LEU A 100 4.18 1.28 6.01
N ILE A 101 5.22 2.04 6.29
CA ILE A 101 6.30 1.64 7.20
C ILE A 101 5.74 1.35 8.59
N ASP A 102 4.94 2.27 9.16
CA ASP A 102 4.33 2.08 10.48
C ASP A 102 3.41 0.84 10.50
N PHE A 103 2.56 0.71 9.48
CA PHE A 103 1.62 -0.41 9.37
C PHE A 103 2.33 -1.75 9.24
N PHE A 104 3.34 -1.85 8.36
CA PHE A 104 4.07 -3.10 8.16
C PHE A 104 4.96 -3.46 9.35
N LYS A 105 5.61 -2.50 10.01
CA LYS A 105 6.33 -2.75 11.27
C LYS A 105 5.42 -3.38 12.33
N LYS A 106 4.24 -2.83 12.51
CA LYS A 106 3.25 -3.34 13.47
C LYS A 106 2.72 -4.72 13.07
N ALA A 107 2.48 -4.95 11.78
CA ALA A 107 2.09 -6.27 11.26
C ALA A 107 3.19 -7.33 11.49
N LYS A 108 4.44 -6.99 11.19
CA LYS A 108 5.60 -7.86 11.43
C LYS A 108 5.77 -8.19 12.92
N ALA A 109 5.59 -7.23 13.82
CA ALA A 109 5.62 -7.45 15.28
C ALA A 109 4.54 -8.45 15.77
N LYS A 110 3.46 -8.65 14.97
CA LYS A 110 2.42 -9.68 15.23
C LYS A 110 2.64 -10.98 14.44
N GLY A 111 3.81 -11.13 13.79
CA GLY A 111 4.13 -12.30 12.98
C GLY A 111 3.27 -12.43 11.71
N VAL A 112 2.83 -11.31 11.15
CA VAL A 112 2.00 -11.27 9.94
C VAL A 112 2.88 -11.09 8.70
N ASN A 113 2.62 -11.88 7.65
CA ASN A 113 3.25 -11.72 6.35
C ASN A 113 2.71 -10.45 5.65
N THR A 114 3.60 -9.67 5.05
CA THR A 114 3.31 -8.38 4.44
C THR A 114 3.66 -8.40 2.95
N THR A 115 2.73 -8.00 2.11
CA THR A 115 2.92 -7.85 0.67
C THR A 115 2.60 -6.42 0.24
N LEU A 116 3.47 -5.85 -0.56
CA LEU A 116 3.26 -4.56 -1.22
C LEU A 116 2.93 -4.82 -2.69
N ASP A 117 1.75 -4.37 -3.12
CA ASP A 117 1.33 -4.34 -4.52
C ASP A 117 1.37 -2.89 -5.01
N THR A 118 2.25 -2.58 -5.96
CA THR A 118 2.56 -1.20 -6.37
C THR A 118 2.92 -1.12 -7.85
N SER A 119 2.58 0.00 -8.47
CA SER A 119 3.09 0.36 -9.79
C SER A 119 4.54 0.86 -9.74
N GLY A 120 5.06 1.22 -8.56
CA GLY A 120 6.38 1.81 -8.41
C GLY A 120 6.52 3.25 -8.91
N ASN A 121 5.43 3.89 -9.32
CA ASN A 121 5.49 5.23 -9.94
C ASN A 121 6.22 6.29 -9.10
N PRO A 122 6.07 6.37 -7.75
CA PRO A 122 6.81 7.35 -6.95
C PRO A 122 8.27 7.01 -6.68
N PHE A 123 8.75 5.82 -7.06
CA PHE A 123 10.09 5.38 -6.71
C PHE A 123 11.17 6.35 -7.21
N THR A 124 12.12 6.62 -6.36
CA THR A 124 13.34 7.38 -6.67
C THR A 124 14.46 7.03 -5.70
N ARG A 125 15.70 7.01 -6.19
CA ARG A 125 16.90 6.85 -5.33
C ARG A 125 17.33 8.16 -4.65
N LYS A 126 16.51 9.21 -4.72
CA LYS A 126 16.78 10.50 -4.04
C LYS A 126 16.26 10.48 -2.61
N GLU A 127 17.01 11.12 -1.72
CA GLU A 127 16.57 11.32 -0.34
C GLU A 127 15.48 12.42 -0.27
N PRO A 128 14.57 12.35 0.73
CA PRO A 128 14.48 11.35 1.79
C PRO A 128 13.71 10.06 1.42
N PHE A 129 13.16 9.96 0.20
CA PHE A 129 12.32 8.84 -0.21
C PHE A 129 13.10 7.51 -0.18
N PHE A 130 14.35 7.52 -0.66
CA PHE A 130 15.12 6.28 -0.79
C PHE A 130 15.44 5.62 0.56
N SER A 131 15.76 6.43 1.59
CA SER A 131 15.94 5.89 2.95
C SER A 131 14.65 5.26 3.50
N LYS A 132 13.50 5.91 3.30
CA LYS A 132 12.20 5.37 3.67
C LYS A 132 11.86 4.08 2.90
N PHE A 133 12.18 4.05 1.61
CA PHE A 133 11.96 2.86 0.80
C PHE A 133 12.80 1.67 1.26
N LYS A 134 14.06 1.88 1.63
CA LYS A 134 14.91 0.84 2.23
C LYS A 134 14.31 0.32 3.53
N GLU A 135 13.86 1.20 4.41
CA GLU A 135 13.19 0.84 5.67
C GLU A 135 11.90 0.04 5.42
N LEU A 136 11.10 0.43 4.43
CA LEU A 136 9.91 -0.33 4.02
C LEU A 136 10.28 -1.73 3.55
N MET A 137 11.37 -1.90 2.80
CA MET A 137 11.80 -3.21 2.31
C MET A 137 12.22 -4.16 3.44
N GLU A 138 12.72 -3.66 4.57
CA GLU A 138 13.04 -4.49 5.74
C GLU A 138 11.81 -5.17 6.36
N VAL A 139 10.64 -4.54 6.21
CA VAL A 139 9.37 -5.02 6.80
C VAL A 139 8.36 -5.53 5.76
N THR A 140 8.78 -5.65 4.50
CA THR A 140 7.98 -6.20 3.39
C THR A 140 8.49 -7.59 3.04
N ASP A 141 7.63 -8.61 3.03
CA ASP A 141 8.04 -9.98 2.67
C ASP A 141 8.01 -10.23 1.16
N LEU A 142 7.07 -9.61 0.44
CA LEU A 142 6.89 -9.76 -1.00
C LEU A 142 6.53 -8.42 -1.64
N VAL A 143 7.11 -8.13 -2.79
CA VAL A 143 6.71 -7.00 -3.64
C VAL A 143 6.11 -7.52 -4.94
N MET A 144 4.89 -7.13 -5.21
CA MET A 144 4.23 -7.31 -6.51
C MET A 144 4.39 -5.99 -7.28
N LEU A 145 5.35 -5.95 -8.19
CA LEU A 145 5.62 -4.75 -9.00
C LEU A 145 4.91 -4.84 -10.34
N ASP A 146 3.94 -3.98 -10.54
CA ASP A 146 3.10 -3.96 -11.72
C ASP A 146 3.73 -3.09 -12.84
N ILE A 147 4.50 -3.71 -13.71
CA ILE A 147 5.06 -3.08 -14.92
C ILE A 147 4.01 -3.11 -16.03
N LYS A 148 3.24 -2.04 -16.13
CA LYS A 148 2.07 -1.98 -17.03
C LYS A 148 2.41 -2.05 -18.51
N GLN A 149 3.59 -1.54 -18.90
CA GLN A 149 4.13 -1.60 -20.27
C GLN A 149 5.63 -1.37 -20.22
N ILE A 150 6.41 -2.20 -20.93
CA ILE A 150 7.88 -2.10 -20.96
C ILE A 150 8.38 -0.98 -21.86
N ASN A 151 7.70 -0.71 -22.98
CA ASN A 151 8.03 0.40 -23.87
C ASN A 151 7.59 1.72 -23.23
N GLU A 152 8.50 2.69 -23.14
CA GLU A 152 8.27 3.95 -22.41
C GLU A 152 7.17 4.81 -23.04
N GLU A 153 7.17 4.94 -24.37
CA GLU A 153 6.17 5.76 -25.07
C GLU A 153 4.76 5.17 -24.91
N GLN A 154 4.65 3.85 -25.10
CA GLN A 154 3.39 3.15 -24.91
C GLN A 154 2.95 3.16 -23.44
N HIS A 155 3.89 3.06 -22.50
CA HIS A 155 3.58 3.20 -21.07
C HIS A 155 2.99 4.59 -20.78
N LYS A 156 3.57 5.63 -21.35
CA LYS A 156 3.08 7.01 -21.19
C LYS A 156 1.68 7.19 -21.79
N ILE A 157 1.41 6.61 -22.96
CA ILE A 157 0.08 6.64 -23.58
C ILE A 157 -0.94 5.91 -22.66
N LEU A 158 -0.55 4.76 -22.14
CA LEU A 158 -1.43 3.87 -21.37
C LEU A 158 -1.74 4.38 -19.96
N THR A 159 -0.79 5.07 -19.34
CA THR A 159 -0.82 5.41 -17.89
C THR A 159 -0.71 6.90 -17.59
N GLY A 160 -0.32 7.71 -18.57
CA GLY A 160 0.01 9.12 -18.40
C GLY A 160 1.42 9.40 -17.88
N TRP A 161 2.25 8.37 -17.59
CA TRP A 161 3.59 8.48 -17.00
C TRP A 161 4.61 7.62 -17.73
N THR A 162 5.89 8.02 -17.65
CA THR A 162 7.01 7.17 -18.12
C THR A 162 7.23 6.02 -17.12
N ASN A 163 7.96 4.98 -17.56
CA ASN A 163 8.28 3.82 -16.73
C ASN A 163 9.72 3.81 -16.20
N THR A 164 10.49 4.86 -16.43
CA THR A 164 11.92 4.93 -16.10
C THR A 164 12.20 4.61 -14.63
N ASN A 165 11.45 5.24 -13.73
CA ASN A 165 11.56 5.04 -12.28
C ASN A 165 11.03 3.67 -11.84
N ILE A 166 10.01 3.15 -12.50
CA ILE A 166 9.46 1.81 -12.25
C ILE A 166 10.50 0.74 -12.59
N LEU A 167 11.17 0.88 -13.73
CA LEU A 167 12.25 -0.03 -14.14
C LEU A 167 13.49 0.11 -13.24
N ASP A 168 13.77 1.31 -12.72
CA ASP A 168 14.83 1.49 -11.73
C ASP A 168 14.47 0.81 -10.40
N MET A 169 13.20 0.88 -9.97
CA MET A 169 12.73 0.10 -8.82
C MET A 169 12.90 -1.41 -9.03
N ALA A 170 12.54 -1.92 -10.22
CA ALA A 170 12.72 -3.33 -10.55
C ALA A 170 14.20 -3.77 -10.45
N ARG A 171 15.13 -2.95 -10.96
CA ARG A 171 16.57 -3.20 -10.82
C ARG A 171 17.00 -3.19 -9.36
N TYR A 172 16.56 -2.21 -8.59
CA TYR A 172 16.88 -2.13 -7.17
C TYR A 172 16.38 -3.34 -6.38
N LEU A 173 15.13 -3.78 -6.61
CA LEU A 173 14.59 -4.99 -5.98
C LEU A 173 15.43 -6.23 -6.32
N SER A 174 15.89 -6.34 -7.57
CA SER A 174 16.83 -7.40 -7.99
C SER A 174 18.19 -7.29 -7.30
N GLU A 175 18.76 -6.09 -7.16
CA GLU A 175 20.03 -5.84 -6.48
C GLU A 175 20.01 -6.33 -5.02
N ILE A 176 18.89 -6.17 -4.33
CA ILE A 176 18.71 -6.59 -2.93
C ILE A 176 18.09 -8.00 -2.77
N ASN A 177 17.90 -8.73 -3.87
CA ASN A 177 17.24 -10.04 -3.90
C ASN A 177 15.86 -10.04 -3.20
N LYS A 178 15.07 -8.99 -3.42
CA LYS A 178 13.73 -8.86 -2.83
C LYS A 178 12.74 -9.72 -3.60
N PRO A 179 12.02 -10.67 -2.90
CA PRO A 179 10.94 -11.44 -3.52
C PRO A 179 9.79 -10.54 -3.98
#